data_ee0edb6195e271fe8054b50005b3d6d2
#
_entry.id   ee0edb6195e271fe8054b50005b3d6d2
#
_cell.length_a   1.000
_cell.length_b   1.000
_cell.length_c   1.000
_cell.angle_alpha   90.00
_cell.angle_beta   90.00
_cell.angle_gamma   90.00
#
_symmetry.space_group_name_H-M   'P 1'
#
loop_
_entity.id
_entity.type
_entity.pdbx_description
1 polymer ?
#
loop_
_entity_poly.entity_id
_entity_poly.type
_entity_poly.pdbx_seq_one_letter_code
_entity_poly.pdbx_strand_id
1 'polypeptide(L)'
;MNTYFPTDYQAFIHTSRYAKWLDSENRRENWSETVNRYVDNLVLPKIKDDETVMAVREAITNLDVMPSMRAMMSSGKAFDRDNVAGYNCSYLPVDDIRSFDEAMFILLCGTGVGFSVERQYVNELPTVPKNLINLDETIVVPDSKEGWAYSLRTLISSLYNGVVPKWDVTLVRPAGAKLKTFGGRASGPAPLVDLFQFVVSKFKEASGEKLTSLQCHDIMCKIGEVVVVGGVRRSA
;
A
#
# COMPACT_ATOMS: atom_id res chain seq x y z
N MET A 1 -34.68 -10.64 1.19
CA MET A 1 -34.50 -9.49 2.12
C MET A 1 -33.34 -9.83 3.04
N ASN A 2 -32.43 -8.89 3.24
CA ASN A 2 -31.26 -9.12 4.08
C ASN A 2 -31.69 -8.91 5.54
N THR A 3 -31.94 -9.99 6.27
CA THR A 3 -32.52 -9.97 7.63
C THR A 3 -31.59 -9.43 8.73
N TYR A 4 -30.32 -9.19 8.42
CA TYR A 4 -29.31 -8.78 9.38
C TYR A 4 -29.19 -7.26 9.57
N PHE A 5 -29.57 -6.48 8.56
CA PHE A 5 -29.36 -5.04 8.60
C PHE A 5 -30.67 -4.28 8.78
N PRO A 6 -30.68 -3.26 9.66
CA PRO A 6 -31.87 -2.44 9.88
C PRO A 6 -32.35 -1.65 8.66
N THR A 7 -31.43 -1.36 7.72
CA THR A 7 -31.73 -0.55 6.52
C THR A 7 -31.06 -1.13 5.27
N ASP A 8 -31.65 -0.87 4.10
CA ASP A 8 -31.06 -1.23 2.79
C ASP A 8 -29.70 -0.53 2.55
N TYR A 9 -29.52 0.66 3.09
CA TYR A 9 -28.26 1.39 2.99
C TYR A 9 -27.13 0.66 3.73
N GLN A 10 -27.39 0.15 4.92
CA GLN A 10 -26.39 -0.66 5.67
C GLN A 10 -26.08 -1.96 4.93
N ALA A 11 -27.09 -2.62 4.36
CA ALA A 11 -26.89 -3.80 3.52
C ALA A 11 -26.02 -3.49 2.28
N PHE A 12 -26.26 -2.34 1.62
CA PHE A 12 -25.45 -1.88 0.50
C PHE A 12 -24.00 -1.60 0.94
N ILE A 13 -23.78 -0.92 2.08
CA ILE A 13 -22.44 -0.65 2.62
C ILE A 13 -21.70 -1.97 2.93
N HIS A 14 -22.37 -2.93 3.57
CA HIS A 14 -21.77 -4.25 3.80
C HIS A 14 -21.32 -4.88 2.47
N THR A 15 -22.23 -5.01 1.52
CA THR A 15 -21.96 -5.66 0.24
C THR A 15 -20.86 -4.96 -0.56
N SER A 16 -20.84 -3.62 -0.54
CA SER A 16 -19.88 -2.83 -1.33
C SER A 16 -18.50 -2.68 -0.69
N ARG A 17 -18.40 -2.75 0.65
CA ARG A 17 -17.18 -2.41 1.39
C ARG A 17 -16.59 -3.53 2.23
N TYR A 18 -17.41 -4.40 2.82
CA TYR A 18 -16.95 -5.42 3.76
C TYR A 18 -16.89 -6.82 3.14
N ALA A 19 -17.89 -7.16 2.32
CA ALA A 19 -18.05 -8.48 1.74
C ALA A 19 -16.99 -8.78 0.67
N LYS A 20 -16.29 -9.91 0.81
CA LYS A 20 -15.38 -10.42 -0.23
C LYS A 20 -16.15 -11.13 -1.33
N TRP A 21 -15.54 -11.17 -2.50
CA TRP A 21 -16.03 -11.95 -3.62
C TRP A 21 -15.63 -13.41 -3.45
N LEU A 22 -16.59 -14.30 -3.57
CA LEU A 22 -16.43 -15.75 -3.54
C LEU A 22 -16.43 -16.28 -4.98
N ASP A 23 -15.24 -16.58 -5.51
CA ASP A 23 -15.08 -17.00 -6.91
C ASP A 23 -15.81 -18.32 -7.20
N SER A 24 -15.84 -19.25 -6.23
CA SER A 24 -16.53 -20.55 -6.34
C SER A 24 -18.04 -20.45 -6.47
N GLU A 25 -18.64 -19.38 -5.91
CA GLU A 25 -20.07 -19.19 -5.84
C GLU A 25 -20.57 -18.03 -6.72
N ASN A 26 -19.62 -17.31 -7.34
CA ASN A 26 -19.89 -16.15 -8.20
C ASN A 26 -20.76 -15.07 -7.51
N ARG A 27 -20.53 -14.85 -6.22
CA ARG A 27 -21.25 -13.88 -5.40
C ARG A 27 -20.33 -13.24 -4.35
N ARG A 28 -20.84 -12.23 -3.67
CA ARG A 28 -20.19 -11.69 -2.47
C ARG A 28 -20.64 -12.46 -1.23
N GLU A 29 -19.81 -12.38 -0.18
CA GLU A 29 -20.13 -12.87 1.16
C GLU A 29 -21.44 -12.25 1.66
N ASN A 30 -22.23 -13.04 2.40
CA ASN A 30 -23.28 -12.53 3.27
C ASN A 30 -22.69 -12.03 4.60
N TRP A 31 -23.54 -11.48 5.49
CA TRP A 31 -23.07 -10.92 6.76
C TRP A 31 -22.42 -11.96 7.67
N SER A 32 -23.06 -13.11 7.85
CA SER A 32 -22.48 -14.19 8.66
C SER A 32 -21.12 -14.66 8.16
N GLU A 33 -20.96 -14.80 6.84
CA GLU A 33 -19.68 -15.19 6.24
C GLU A 33 -18.59 -14.14 6.48
N THR A 34 -18.93 -12.84 6.39
CA THR A 34 -18.00 -11.76 6.71
C THR A 34 -17.60 -11.78 8.19
N VAL A 35 -18.55 -11.99 9.11
CA VAL A 35 -18.29 -12.10 10.56
C VAL A 35 -17.43 -13.32 10.85
N ASN A 36 -17.78 -14.48 10.30
CA ASN A 36 -17.01 -15.72 10.48
C ASN A 36 -15.57 -15.53 10.01
N ARG A 37 -15.36 -14.99 8.82
CA ARG A 37 -14.01 -14.70 8.32
C ARG A 37 -13.22 -13.78 9.25
N TYR A 38 -13.84 -12.74 9.79
CA TYR A 38 -13.19 -11.86 10.75
C TYR A 38 -12.82 -12.58 12.05
N VAL A 39 -13.77 -13.28 12.65
CA VAL A 39 -13.57 -13.98 13.92
C VAL A 39 -12.55 -15.10 13.78
N ASP A 40 -12.66 -15.93 12.74
CA ASP A 40 -11.78 -17.09 12.53
C ASP A 40 -10.33 -16.67 12.23
N ASN A 41 -10.11 -15.55 11.55
CA ASN A 41 -8.76 -15.11 11.21
C ASN A 41 -8.11 -14.17 12.23
N LEU A 42 -8.87 -13.40 13.01
CA LEU A 42 -8.31 -12.37 13.86
C LEU A 42 -8.60 -12.56 15.35
N VAL A 43 -9.72 -13.17 15.72
CA VAL A 43 -10.13 -13.35 17.12
C VAL A 43 -9.67 -14.72 17.63
N LEU A 44 -10.10 -15.78 16.97
CA LEU A 44 -9.81 -17.17 17.34
C LEU A 44 -8.31 -17.47 17.55
N PRO A 45 -7.37 -16.99 16.72
CA PRO A 45 -5.95 -17.25 16.96
C PRO A 45 -5.38 -16.59 18.22
N LYS A 46 -6.07 -15.60 18.78
CA LYS A 46 -5.60 -14.79 19.91
C LYS A 46 -6.33 -15.11 21.22
N ILE A 47 -7.56 -15.59 21.15
CA ILE A 47 -8.41 -15.92 22.29
C ILE A 47 -8.62 -17.42 22.30
N LYS A 48 -8.21 -18.07 23.40
CA LYS A 48 -8.30 -19.54 23.54
C LYS A 48 -9.60 -20.00 24.24
N ASP A 49 -10.37 -19.07 24.74
CA ASP A 49 -11.63 -19.33 25.41
C ASP A 49 -12.77 -19.30 24.38
N ASP A 50 -13.34 -20.47 24.12
CA ASP A 50 -14.40 -20.64 23.12
C ASP A 50 -15.68 -19.86 23.47
N GLU A 51 -16.00 -19.71 24.76
CA GLU A 51 -17.17 -18.93 25.18
C GLU A 51 -17.02 -17.46 24.82
N THR A 52 -15.86 -16.88 25.08
CA THR A 52 -15.53 -15.49 24.68
C THR A 52 -15.54 -15.33 23.16
N VAL A 53 -15.01 -16.29 22.40
CA VAL A 53 -15.03 -16.24 20.93
C VAL A 53 -16.46 -16.27 20.40
N MET A 54 -17.31 -17.10 20.97
CA MET A 54 -18.73 -17.18 20.61
C MET A 54 -19.48 -15.88 20.94
N ALA A 55 -19.25 -15.32 22.13
CA ALA A 55 -19.86 -14.06 22.55
C ALA A 55 -19.46 -12.89 21.62
N VAL A 56 -18.17 -12.81 21.22
CA VAL A 56 -17.70 -11.81 20.25
C VAL A 56 -18.37 -12.00 18.89
N ARG A 57 -18.47 -13.24 18.42
CA ARG A 57 -19.14 -13.57 17.15
C ARG A 57 -20.61 -13.13 17.17
N GLU A 58 -21.32 -13.45 18.24
CA GLU A 58 -22.73 -13.10 18.42
C GLU A 58 -22.92 -11.59 18.47
N ALA A 59 -22.15 -10.88 19.28
CA ALA A 59 -22.23 -9.42 19.39
C ALA A 59 -21.98 -8.70 18.06
N ILE A 60 -21.03 -9.20 17.24
CA ILE A 60 -20.79 -8.61 15.90
C ILE A 60 -21.95 -8.99 14.96
N THR A 61 -22.44 -10.23 15.00
CA THR A 61 -23.54 -10.70 14.15
C THR A 61 -24.81 -9.88 14.37
N ASN A 62 -25.10 -9.57 15.64
CA ASN A 62 -26.28 -8.80 16.06
C ASN A 62 -26.09 -7.28 15.88
N LEU A 63 -24.91 -6.82 15.46
CA LEU A 63 -24.55 -5.40 15.35
C LEU A 63 -24.49 -4.65 16.70
N ASP A 64 -24.32 -5.35 17.80
CA ASP A 64 -24.14 -4.76 19.13
C ASP A 64 -22.76 -4.06 19.23
N VAL A 65 -21.77 -4.64 18.54
CA VAL A 65 -20.44 -4.03 18.36
C VAL A 65 -20.00 -4.12 16.91
N MET A 66 -19.22 -3.13 16.48
CA MET A 66 -18.66 -3.10 15.13
C MET A 66 -17.12 -3.02 15.19
N PRO A 67 -16.41 -4.04 14.71
CA PRO A 67 -14.96 -3.95 14.54
C PRO A 67 -14.54 -2.89 13.51
N SER A 68 -13.25 -2.54 13.50
CA SER A 68 -12.71 -1.68 12.46
C SER A 68 -13.07 -2.20 11.07
N MET A 69 -13.60 -1.29 10.22
CA MET A 69 -13.89 -1.61 8.81
C MET A 69 -12.67 -2.20 8.10
N ARG A 70 -11.49 -1.66 8.36
CA ARG A 70 -10.22 -2.14 7.79
C ARG A 70 -9.91 -3.58 8.22
N ALA A 71 -10.07 -3.88 9.49
CA ALA A 71 -9.84 -5.23 10.01
C ALA A 71 -10.83 -6.22 9.40
N MET A 72 -12.11 -5.89 9.35
CA MET A 72 -13.12 -6.76 8.73
C MET A 72 -12.89 -6.93 7.22
N MET A 73 -12.62 -5.84 6.49
CA MET A 73 -12.39 -5.88 5.05
C MET A 73 -11.13 -6.67 4.69
N SER A 74 -10.06 -6.55 5.47
CA SER A 74 -8.74 -7.10 5.16
C SER A 74 -8.49 -8.48 5.79
N SER A 75 -9.33 -8.94 6.75
CA SER A 75 -9.16 -10.26 7.40
C SER A 75 -9.04 -11.40 6.40
N GLY A 76 -8.17 -12.40 6.70
CA GLY A 76 -7.77 -13.48 5.81
C GLY A 76 -6.49 -13.15 5.05
N LYS A 77 -6.37 -13.58 3.80
CA LYS A 77 -5.14 -13.57 2.98
C LYS A 77 -4.33 -12.26 2.97
N ALA A 78 -4.95 -11.11 3.21
CA ALA A 78 -4.22 -9.84 3.26
C ALA A 78 -3.40 -9.74 4.55
N PHE A 79 -3.97 -10.14 5.69
CA PHE A 79 -3.27 -10.15 6.98
C PHE A 79 -2.30 -11.33 7.15
N ASP A 80 -2.48 -12.40 6.38
CA ASP A 80 -1.52 -13.52 6.35
C ASP A 80 -0.14 -13.08 5.82
N ARG A 81 -0.10 -12.00 5.04
CA ARG A 81 1.15 -11.44 4.49
C ARG A 81 1.77 -10.39 5.41
N ASP A 82 0.99 -9.39 5.79
CA ASP A 82 1.40 -8.32 6.70
C ASP A 82 0.18 -7.62 7.30
N ASN A 83 0.37 -6.97 8.45
CA ASN A 83 -0.70 -6.27 9.16
C ASN A 83 -0.87 -4.79 8.74
N VAL A 84 -0.07 -4.29 7.81
CA VAL A 84 -0.08 -2.86 7.43
C VAL A 84 -1.44 -2.46 6.88
N ALA A 85 -2.08 -3.34 6.10
CA ALA A 85 -3.43 -3.10 5.56
C ALA A 85 -4.52 -2.88 6.63
N GLY A 86 -4.26 -3.25 7.87
CA GLY A 86 -5.17 -3.06 9.01
C GLY A 86 -5.20 -1.62 9.53
N TYR A 87 -4.19 -0.82 9.23
CA TYR A 87 -4.07 0.57 9.68
C TYR A 87 -4.67 1.53 8.67
N ASN A 88 -5.32 2.59 9.15
CA ASN A 88 -5.86 3.64 8.29
C ASN A 88 -4.79 4.65 7.90
N CYS A 89 -3.96 5.04 8.86
CA CYS A 89 -2.97 6.10 8.71
C CYS A 89 -1.67 5.70 9.38
N SER A 90 -0.59 6.27 8.88
CA SER A 90 0.75 6.19 9.42
C SER A 90 1.45 7.54 9.28
N TYR A 91 2.59 7.68 9.91
CA TYR A 91 3.47 8.84 9.78
C TYR A 91 4.90 8.37 9.58
N LEU A 92 5.64 9.13 8.78
CA LEU A 92 7.06 8.86 8.58
C LEU A 92 7.81 10.18 8.27
N PRO A 93 8.94 10.50 8.95
CA PRO A 93 9.82 11.56 8.54
C PRO A 93 10.67 11.13 7.34
N VAL A 94 11.08 12.09 6.51
CA VAL A 94 12.01 11.85 5.40
C VAL A 94 13.43 12.15 5.90
N ASP A 95 13.97 11.23 6.69
CA ASP A 95 15.29 11.34 7.34
C ASP A 95 16.27 10.23 6.93
N ASP A 96 15.80 9.24 6.21
CA ASP A 96 16.57 8.12 5.68
C ASP A 96 16.23 7.89 4.21
N ILE A 97 17.15 7.36 3.43
CA ILE A 97 16.94 7.04 2.00
C ILE A 97 15.82 6.02 1.78
N ARG A 98 15.52 5.22 2.81
CA ARG A 98 14.44 4.24 2.78
C ARG A 98 13.06 4.86 3.00
N SER A 99 12.96 6.08 3.49
CA SER A 99 11.68 6.74 3.73
C SER A 99 10.80 6.76 2.47
N PHE A 100 11.41 6.88 1.29
CA PHE A 100 10.69 6.91 0.02
C PHE A 100 10.06 5.55 -0.36
N ASP A 101 10.82 4.46 -0.25
CA ASP A 101 10.30 3.12 -0.57
C ASP A 101 9.36 2.58 0.51
N GLU A 102 9.59 2.92 1.77
CA GLU A 102 8.69 2.60 2.87
C GLU A 102 7.33 3.30 2.71
N ALA A 103 7.33 4.60 2.36
CA ALA A 103 6.10 5.30 2.03
C ALA A 103 5.34 4.63 0.88
N MET A 104 6.03 4.27 -0.19
CA MET A 104 5.43 3.56 -1.33
C MET A 104 4.81 2.23 -0.89
N PHE A 105 5.53 1.43 -0.11
CA PHE A 105 5.06 0.14 0.37
C PHE A 105 3.80 0.29 1.25
N ILE A 106 3.83 1.20 2.22
CA ILE A 106 2.71 1.46 3.13
C ILE A 106 1.48 1.92 2.34
N LEU A 107 1.65 2.85 1.39
CA LEU A 107 0.58 3.32 0.52
C LEU A 107 0.02 2.17 -0.35
N LEU A 108 0.88 1.31 -0.91
CA LEU A 108 0.47 0.12 -1.69
C LEU A 108 -0.28 -0.92 -0.83
N CYS A 109 -0.07 -0.94 0.48
CA CYS A 109 -0.89 -1.71 1.42
C CYS A 109 -2.26 -1.05 1.70
N GLY A 110 -2.50 0.15 1.17
CA GLY A 110 -3.75 0.88 1.32
C GLY A 110 -3.84 1.71 2.61
N THR A 111 -2.74 1.91 3.33
CA THR A 111 -2.63 2.78 4.50
C THR A 111 -2.20 4.17 4.03
N GLY A 112 -2.85 5.23 4.51
CA GLY A 112 -2.44 6.61 4.24
C GLY A 112 -1.14 6.93 4.96
N VAL A 113 -0.25 7.70 4.33
CA VAL A 113 1.02 8.15 4.90
C VAL A 113 1.01 9.66 5.03
N GLY A 114 1.04 10.17 6.26
CA GLY A 114 1.47 11.53 6.53
C GLY A 114 3.00 11.55 6.61
N PHE A 115 3.64 12.52 6.00
CA PHE A 115 5.10 12.61 6.02
C PHE A 115 5.59 14.01 6.40
N SER A 116 6.81 14.09 6.93
CA SER A 116 7.46 15.36 7.19
C SER A 116 8.74 15.48 6.36
N VAL A 117 8.89 16.65 5.73
CA VAL A 117 10.09 17.06 4.99
C VAL A 117 10.72 18.30 5.63
N GLU A 118 10.53 18.47 6.94
CA GLU A 118 11.14 19.54 7.69
C GLU A 118 12.66 19.42 7.69
N ARG A 119 13.34 20.56 7.79
CA ARG A 119 14.81 20.63 7.62
C ARG A 119 15.58 19.72 8.55
N GLN A 120 15.11 19.53 9.81
CA GLN A 120 15.78 18.65 10.76
C GLN A 120 15.83 17.20 10.28
N TYR A 121 14.83 16.74 9.53
CA TYR A 121 14.79 15.40 8.95
C TYR A 121 15.57 15.32 7.64
N VAL A 122 15.26 16.18 6.68
CA VAL A 122 15.88 16.14 5.35
C VAL A 122 17.40 16.35 5.44
N ASN A 123 17.89 17.09 6.45
CA ASN A 123 19.33 17.26 6.66
C ASN A 123 20.05 15.96 7.06
N GLU A 124 19.37 14.93 7.50
CA GLU A 124 19.98 13.61 7.77
C GLU A 124 20.27 12.83 6.48
N LEU A 125 19.60 13.16 5.38
CA LEU A 125 19.86 12.52 4.08
C LEU A 125 21.30 12.78 3.61
N PRO A 126 21.92 11.80 2.92
CA PRO A 126 23.25 11.98 2.34
C PRO A 126 23.27 13.05 1.24
N THR A 127 24.45 13.57 0.96
CA THR A 127 24.68 14.44 -0.21
C THR A 127 24.62 13.62 -1.49
N VAL A 128 23.92 14.12 -2.50
CA VAL A 128 23.87 13.52 -3.83
C VAL A 128 25.24 13.69 -4.50
N PRO A 129 25.83 12.64 -5.10
CA PRO A 129 27.11 12.76 -5.79
C PRO A 129 27.07 13.80 -6.91
N LYS A 130 28.21 14.52 -7.11
CA LYS A 130 28.33 15.52 -8.18
C LYS A 130 28.17 14.95 -9.57
N ASN A 131 28.61 13.70 -9.76
CA ASN A 131 28.54 13.03 -11.05
C ASN A 131 27.61 11.83 -10.94
N LEU A 132 26.56 11.81 -11.74
CA LEU A 132 25.65 10.67 -11.91
C LEU A 132 25.97 10.02 -13.26
N ILE A 133 26.45 8.78 -13.23
CA ILE A 133 26.94 8.05 -14.41
C ILE A 133 25.89 7.00 -14.79
N ASN A 134 25.51 6.97 -16.07
CA ASN A 134 24.66 5.92 -16.61
C ASN A 134 25.45 4.61 -16.69
N LEU A 135 24.98 3.56 -16.02
CA LEU A 135 25.56 2.23 -16.12
C LEU A 135 24.57 1.23 -16.74
N ASP A 136 25.11 0.10 -17.20
CA ASP A 136 24.31 -0.98 -17.77
C ASP A 136 23.64 -1.89 -16.74
N GLU A 137 23.70 -1.52 -15.45
CA GLU A 137 22.92 -2.19 -14.41
C GLU A 137 21.43 -1.99 -14.67
N THR A 138 20.67 -3.10 -14.62
CA THR A 138 19.24 -3.06 -14.90
C THR A 138 18.45 -3.52 -13.68
N ILE A 139 17.55 -2.66 -13.21
CA ILE A 139 16.57 -3.00 -12.17
C ILE A 139 15.42 -3.75 -12.84
N VAL A 140 15.30 -5.05 -12.59
CA VAL A 140 14.14 -5.84 -13.02
C VAL A 140 13.03 -5.68 -11.99
N VAL A 141 11.89 -5.14 -12.43
CA VAL A 141 10.76 -4.82 -11.53
C VAL A 141 9.80 -6.00 -11.41
N PRO A 142 9.69 -6.66 -10.25
CA PRO A 142 8.70 -7.71 -10.04
C PRO A 142 7.26 -7.17 -9.98
N ASP A 143 6.28 -7.98 -10.41
CA ASP A 143 4.86 -7.63 -10.42
C ASP A 143 4.20 -7.82 -9.04
N SER A 144 4.69 -7.09 -8.04
CA SER A 144 4.17 -7.08 -6.68
C SER A 144 4.40 -5.73 -6.00
N LYS A 145 3.66 -5.45 -4.90
CA LYS A 145 3.85 -4.23 -4.11
C LYS A 145 5.26 -4.16 -3.49
N GLU A 146 5.75 -5.30 -3.03
CA GLU A 146 7.11 -5.46 -2.50
C GLU A 146 8.16 -5.21 -3.59
N GLY A 147 7.90 -5.75 -4.79
CA GLY A 147 8.77 -5.58 -5.95
C GLY A 147 8.87 -4.12 -6.39
N TRP A 148 7.77 -3.40 -6.42
CA TRP A 148 7.75 -1.97 -6.77
C TRP A 148 8.51 -1.12 -5.74
N ALA A 149 8.24 -1.32 -4.44
CA ALA A 149 8.95 -0.62 -3.37
C ALA A 149 10.44 -0.94 -3.37
N TYR A 150 10.81 -2.22 -3.52
CA TYR A 150 12.21 -2.64 -3.60
C TYR A 150 12.92 -2.04 -4.83
N SER A 151 12.27 -1.96 -5.98
CA SER A 151 12.83 -1.35 -7.19
C SER A 151 13.08 0.15 -7.00
N LEU A 152 12.17 0.87 -6.32
CA LEU A 152 12.37 2.27 -5.94
C LEU A 152 13.55 2.42 -4.97
N ARG A 153 13.66 1.56 -3.96
CA ARG A 153 14.82 1.52 -3.04
C ARG A 153 16.11 1.36 -3.79
N THR A 154 16.17 0.38 -4.71
CA THR A 154 17.35 0.11 -5.52
C THR A 154 17.73 1.31 -6.36
N LEU A 155 16.76 1.97 -7.01
CA LEU A 155 16.98 3.18 -7.78
C LEU A 155 17.59 4.30 -6.92
N ILE A 156 16.97 4.61 -5.77
CA ILE A 156 17.45 5.70 -4.88
C ILE A 156 18.82 5.38 -4.32
N SER A 157 19.06 4.13 -3.90
CA SER A 157 20.39 3.71 -3.44
C SER A 157 21.45 3.84 -4.54
N SER A 158 21.14 3.46 -5.77
CA SER A 158 22.06 3.63 -6.91
C SER A 158 22.36 5.10 -7.18
N LEU A 159 21.35 5.97 -7.11
CA LEU A 159 21.53 7.42 -7.32
C LEU A 159 22.43 8.04 -6.23
N TYR A 160 22.28 7.65 -4.98
CA TYR A 160 23.19 8.09 -3.91
C TYR A 160 24.60 7.48 -4.03
N ASN A 161 24.78 6.41 -4.78
CA ASN A 161 26.08 5.86 -5.16
C ASN A 161 26.65 6.45 -6.47
N GLY A 162 25.98 7.45 -7.05
CA GLY A 162 26.43 8.10 -8.29
C GLY A 162 26.07 7.35 -9.56
N VAL A 163 25.17 6.39 -9.51
CA VAL A 163 24.79 5.54 -10.62
C VAL A 163 23.34 5.80 -11.03
N VAL A 164 23.11 5.99 -12.33
CA VAL A 164 21.78 5.97 -12.95
C VAL A 164 21.58 4.63 -13.63
N PRO A 165 20.85 3.67 -13.01
CA PRO A 165 20.60 2.36 -13.59
C PRO A 165 19.54 2.43 -14.70
N LYS A 166 19.49 1.39 -15.53
CA LYS A 166 18.35 1.09 -16.39
C LYS A 166 17.26 0.38 -15.58
N TRP A 167 16.06 0.28 -16.12
CA TRP A 167 14.98 -0.52 -15.54
C TRP A 167 14.25 -1.32 -16.60
N ASP A 168 13.83 -2.53 -16.19
CA ASP A 168 13.03 -3.43 -16.98
C ASP A 168 11.70 -3.69 -16.25
N VAL A 169 10.60 -3.32 -16.88
CA VAL A 169 9.24 -3.43 -16.36
C VAL A 169 8.41 -4.50 -17.10
N THR A 170 9.06 -5.34 -17.90
CA THR A 170 8.39 -6.37 -18.72
C THR A 170 7.60 -7.38 -17.92
N LEU A 171 8.00 -7.63 -16.66
CA LEU A 171 7.29 -8.52 -15.75
C LEU A 171 6.02 -7.89 -15.15
N VAL A 172 5.89 -6.55 -15.20
CA VAL A 172 4.73 -5.86 -14.63
C VAL A 172 3.51 -6.09 -15.50
N ARG A 173 2.39 -6.51 -14.88
CA ARG A 173 1.13 -6.78 -15.57
C ARG A 173 0.64 -5.55 -16.35
N PRO A 174 -0.03 -5.76 -17.48
CA PRO A 174 -0.54 -4.65 -18.30
C PRO A 174 -1.68 -3.89 -17.62
N ALA A 175 -1.90 -2.66 -18.07
CA ALA A 175 -3.04 -1.86 -17.64
C ALA A 175 -4.37 -2.60 -17.89
N GLY A 176 -5.30 -2.49 -16.93
CA GLY A 176 -6.62 -3.14 -16.99
C GLY A 176 -6.66 -4.57 -16.45
N ALA A 177 -5.54 -5.23 -16.17
CA ALA A 177 -5.51 -6.54 -15.53
C ALA A 177 -6.17 -6.51 -14.13
N LYS A 178 -6.86 -7.59 -13.74
CA LYS A 178 -7.51 -7.68 -12.42
C LYS A 178 -6.48 -7.71 -11.28
N LEU A 179 -6.71 -6.93 -10.24
CA LEU A 179 -5.94 -6.98 -8.99
C LEU A 179 -6.47 -8.12 -8.11
N LYS A 180 -5.56 -9.00 -7.64
CA LYS A 180 -5.94 -10.25 -6.94
C LYS A 180 -6.35 -10.03 -5.48
N THR A 181 -5.87 -8.99 -4.81
CA THR A 181 -5.99 -8.86 -3.33
C THR A 181 -7.08 -7.87 -2.93
N PHE A 182 -7.10 -6.67 -3.52
CA PHE A 182 -8.01 -5.58 -3.13
C PHE A 182 -9.15 -5.34 -4.13
N GLY A 183 -9.17 -6.09 -5.23
CA GLY A 183 -10.06 -5.81 -6.35
C GLY A 183 -9.60 -4.57 -7.14
N GLY A 184 -10.30 -4.26 -8.23
CA GLY A 184 -9.91 -3.18 -9.13
C GLY A 184 -9.02 -3.65 -10.28
N ARG A 185 -8.45 -2.69 -11.00
CA ARG A 185 -7.63 -2.93 -12.20
C ARG A 185 -6.26 -2.30 -12.05
N ALA A 186 -5.24 -2.96 -12.60
CA ALA A 186 -3.87 -2.49 -12.62
C ALA A 186 -3.72 -1.27 -13.54
N SER A 187 -2.80 -0.38 -13.17
CA SER A 187 -2.40 0.78 -14.00
C SER A 187 -1.45 0.42 -15.13
N GLY A 188 -0.83 -0.76 -15.06
CA GLY A 188 0.33 -1.11 -15.88
C GLY A 188 1.62 -0.45 -15.38
N PRO A 189 2.73 -0.59 -16.12
CA PRO A 189 4.04 -0.11 -15.70
C PRO A 189 4.27 1.40 -15.89
N ALA A 190 3.50 2.07 -16.73
CA ALA A 190 3.79 3.45 -17.12
C ALA A 190 3.91 4.43 -15.94
N PRO A 191 3.04 4.42 -14.91
CA PRO A 191 3.17 5.33 -13.77
C PRO A 191 4.46 5.11 -12.97
N LEU A 192 4.93 3.86 -12.86
CA LEU A 192 6.19 3.55 -12.17
C LEU A 192 7.40 4.04 -12.96
N VAL A 193 7.38 3.89 -14.28
CA VAL A 193 8.44 4.41 -15.16
C VAL A 193 8.52 5.94 -15.05
N ASP A 194 7.37 6.62 -15.05
CA ASP A 194 7.29 8.07 -14.85
C ASP A 194 7.85 8.50 -13.48
N LEU A 195 7.54 7.77 -12.41
CA LEU A 195 8.15 7.99 -11.09
C LEU A 195 9.67 7.86 -11.14
N PHE A 196 10.20 6.81 -11.76
CA PHE A 196 11.64 6.59 -11.83
C PHE A 196 12.35 7.71 -12.58
N GLN A 197 11.80 8.13 -13.71
CA GLN A 197 12.31 9.28 -14.49
C GLN A 197 12.28 10.57 -13.67
N PHE A 198 11.19 10.81 -12.95
CA PHE A 198 11.02 11.96 -12.07
C PHE A 198 12.06 11.98 -10.94
N VAL A 199 12.26 10.85 -10.25
CA VAL A 199 13.27 10.73 -9.19
C VAL A 199 14.66 11.00 -9.74
N VAL A 200 15.03 10.41 -10.88
CA VAL A 200 16.33 10.66 -11.53
C VAL A 200 16.51 12.14 -11.87
N SER A 201 15.47 12.82 -12.34
CA SER A 201 15.50 14.26 -12.63
C SER A 201 15.80 15.07 -11.37
N LYS A 202 15.09 14.78 -10.25
CA LYS A 202 15.32 15.49 -8.96
C LYS A 202 16.72 15.27 -8.40
N PHE A 203 17.27 14.08 -8.54
CA PHE A 203 18.66 13.81 -8.14
C PHE A 203 19.67 14.53 -9.01
N LYS A 204 19.43 14.63 -10.32
CA LYS A 204 20.28 15.42 -11.23
C LYS A 204 20.27 16.92 -10.87
N GLU A 205 19.09 17.45 -10.53
CA GLU A 205 18.96 18.84 -10.05
C GLU A 205 19.74 19.10 -8.76
N ALA A 206 19.83 18.10 -7.87
CA ALA A 206 20.52 18.18 -6.59
C ALA A 206 22.01 17.74 -6.64
N SER A 207 22.59 17.53 -7.82
CA SER A 207 23.96 17.02 -7.97
C SER A 207 24.99 17.84 -7.19
N GLY A 208 25.70 17.21 -6.27
CA GLY A 208 26.71 17.83 -5.39
C GLY A 208 26.14 18.46 -4.13
N GLU A 209 24.83 18.49 -3.95
CA GLU A 209 24.12 19.07 -2.81
C GLU A 209 23.22 18.02 -2.17
N LYS A 210 22.58 18.36 -1.05
CA LYS A 210 21.50 17.54 -0.48
C LYS A 210 20.18 17.82 -1.20
N LEU A 211 19.29 16.84 -1.22
CA LEU A 211 17.91 17.08 -1.61
C LEU A 211 17.29 18.15 -0.68
N THR A 212 16.63 19.12 -1.26
CA THR A 212 15.87 20.13 -0.52
C THR A 212 14.56 19.58 0.01
N SER A 213 13.98 20.23 1.03
CA SER A 213 12.63 19.89 1.52
C SER A 213 11.59 19.85 0.38
N LEU A 214 11.68 20.77 -0.58
CA LEU A 214 10.75 20.80 -1.71
C LEU A 214 10.95 19.60 -2.64
N GLN A 215 12.21 19.25 -2.96
CA GLN A 215 12.48 18.07 -3.80
C GLN A 215 12.03 16.77 -3.12
N CYS A 216 12.27 16.63 -1.81
CA CYS A 216 11.77 15.49 -1.04
C CYS A 216 10.22 15.44 -1.05
N HIS A 217 9.56 16.59 -0.85
CA HIS A 217 8.10 16.71 -0.94
C HIS A 217 7.57 16.27 -2.31
N ASP A 218 8.18 16.78 -3.38
CA ASP A 218 7.79 16.46 -4.75
C ASP A 218 7.91 14.95 -5.05
N ILE A 219 8.98 14.30 -4.57
CA ILE A 219 9.17 12.85 -4.72
C ILE A 219 8.09 12.10 -3.94
N MET A 220 7.78 12.50 -2.70
CA MET A 220 6.75 11.88 -1.88
C MET A 220 5.36 12.02 -2.52
N CYS A 221 5.03 13.20 -3.04
CA CYS A 221 3.78 13.42 -3.77
C CYS A 221 3.69 12.57 -5.05
N LYS A 222 4.81 12.43 -5.79
CA LYS A 222 4.87 11.59 -6.98
C LYS A 222 4.69 10.11 -6.66
N ILE A 223 5.21 9.63 -5.53
CA ILE A 223 4.94 8.28 -5.02
C ILE A 223 3.44 8.10 -4.75
N GLY A 224 2.81 9.08 -4.08
CA GLY A 224 1.37 9.07 -3.82
C GLY A 224 0.54 8.99 -5.10
N GLU A 225 0.89 9.76 -6.13
CA GLU A 225 0.24 9.74 -7.44
C GLU A 225 0.26 8.35 -8.08
N VAL A 226 1.43 7.70 -8.10
CA VAL A 226 1.61 6.35 -8.67
C VAL A 226 0.72 5.33 -7.97
N VAL A 227 0.59 5.39 -6.66
CA VAL A 227 -0.22 4.47 -5.88
C VAL A 227 -1.72 4.69 -6.13
N VAL A 228 -2.17 5.93 -6.25
CA VAL A 228 -3.58 6.25 -6.57
C VAL A 228 -3.95 5.72 -7.95
N VAL A 229 -3.13 5.96 -8.95
CA VAL A 229 -3.32 5.46 -10.32
C VAL A 229 -3.25 3.93 -10.35
N GLY A 230 -2.43 3.32 -9.50
CA GLY A 230 -2.30 1.87 -9.33
C GLY A 230 -3.55 1.16 -8.78
N GLY A 231 -4.64 1.88 -8.53
CA GLY A 231 -5.92 1.33 -8.05
C GLY A 231 -6.01 1.19 -6.53
N VAL A 232 -5.01 1.60 -5.79
CA VAL A 232 -5.04 1.72 -4.32
C VAL A 232 -5.43 3.14 -3.96
N ARG A 233 -6.55 3.31 -3.26
CA ARG A 233 -7.26 4.59 -3.12
C ARG A 233 -6.71 5.55 -2.06
N ARG A 234 -5.45 5.49 -1.69
CA ARG A 234 -4.91 6.38 -0.67
C ARG A 234 -3.68 7.08 -1.18
N SER A 235 -3.74 8.40 -1.18
CA SER A 235 -2.58 9.29 -1.33
C SER A 235 -2.14 9.81 0.03
N ALA A 236 -0.96 10.32 0.08
CA ALA A 236 -0.45 11.09 1.21
C ALA A 236 -1.19 12.42 1.33
#